data_914ceff80ba35424e4a93acc0526dae7
#
_entry.id   914ceff80ba35424e4a93acc0526dae7
#
_cell.length_a   1.000
_cell.length_b   1.000
_cell.length_c   1.000
_cell.angle_alpha   90.00
_cell.angle_beta   90.00
_cell.angle_gamma   90.00
#
_symmetry.space_group_name_H-M   'P 1'
#
loop_
_entity.id
_entity.type
_entity.pdbx_description
1 polymer ?
#
loop_
_entity_poly.entity_id
_entity_poly.type
_entity_poly.pdbx_seq_one_letter_code
_entity_poly.pdbx_strand_id
1 'polypeptide(L)'
;MKIIVITSPTPVKDEAAICNHLFTHGLKYLHLRKPGASAEVYERFIRQIFPVYRNRIVLHEHYELVKKYRLHGIHLKYPQANEYIYYIQQYAVSISCHRVDEIRQLPFRPAYCFLSPIFDSISKTGYRSRFGQLPDLSDIDCPVIALGGLEPDKTGLCLRAGFEGIAVLGYLWNNPDEAIERYIRLKTPFVLSIAGFDPSSGAGIGADLKTFEATGSYGLGVCSALTFQNEDTFTGVHWTAWEDIKKQCDLLLQKYNIEFLKIGLI
;
A
#
# COMPACT_ATOMS: atom_id res chain seq x y z
N MET A 1 4.60 -2.25 6.31
CA MET A 1 3.81 -1.16 5.71
C MET A 1 2.34 -1.27 6.11
N LYS A 2 1.67 -0.16 6.43
CA LYS A 2 0.20 -0.14 6.67
C LYS A 2 -0.51 0.08 5.33
N ILE A 3 -1.47 -0.78 4.99
CA ILE A 3 -2.35 -0.57 3.84
C ILE A 3 -3.76 -0.30 4.36
N ILE A 4 -4.33 0.81 3.92
CA ILE A 4 -5.68 1.25 4.25
C ILE A 4 -6.51 1.26 2.98
N VAL A 5 -7.71 0.72 3.04
CA VAL A 5 -8.65 0.77 1.91
C VAL A 5 -9.78 1.74 2.25
N ILE A 6 -10.07 2.64 1.32
CA ILE A 6 -11.23 3.53 1.39
C ILE A 6 -12.31 2.93 0.48
N THR A 7 -13.55 2.78 0.97
CA THR A 7 -14.67 2.26 0.15
C THR A 7 -14.93 3.14 -1.06
N SER A 8 -15.51 2.56 -2.11
CA SER A 8 -15.93 3.32 -3.30
C SER A 8 -16.94 4.41 -2.93
N PRO A 9 -16.80 5.63 -3.47
CA PRO A 9 -17.80 6.68 -3.28
C PRO A 9 -19.11 6.39 -4.04
N THR A 10 -19.06 5.52 -5.05
CA THR A 10 -20.19 5.07 -5.85
C THR A 10 -20.56 3.64 -5.50
N PRO A 11 -21.81 3.19 -5.75
CA PRO A 11 -22.20 1.82 -5.51
C PRO A 11 -21.33 0.82 -6.29
N VAL A 12 -20.86 -0.21 -5.60
CA VAL A 12 -20.15 -1.36 -6.16
C VAL A 12 -20.89 -2.61 -5.73
N LYS A 13 -21.12 -3.51 -6.69
CA LYS A 13 -21.76 -4.80 -6.41
C LYS A 13 -20.90 -5.59 -5.42
N ASP A 14 -21.55 -6.18 -4.43
CA ASP A 14 -20.91 -7.05 -3.42
C ASP A 14 -19.74 -6.42 -2.67
N GLU A 15 -19.65 -5.06 -2.59
CA GLU A 15 -18.55 -4.34 -1.98
C GLU A 15 -18.24 -4.80 -0.54
N ALA A 16 -19.27 -5.05 0.27
CA ALA A 16 -19.05 -5.53 1.64
C ALA A 16 -18.46 -6.94 1.68
N ALA A 17 -18.85 -7.81 0.75
CA ALA A 17 -18.26 -9.14 0.61
C ALA A 17 -16.77 -9.04 0.22
N ILE A 18 -16.45 -8.19 -0.76
CA ILE A 18 -15.05 -7.89 -1.14
C ILE A 18 -14.27 -7.38 0.08
N CYS A 19 -14.84 -6.44 0.85
CA CYS A 19 -14.18 -5.93 2.06
C CYS A 19 -13.93 -7.03 3.11
N ASN A 20 -14.87 -7.96 3.31
CA ASN A 20 -14.66 -9.12 4.18
C ASN A 20 -13.46 -9.98 3.69
N HIS A 21 -13.37 -10.22 2.39
CA HIS A 21 -12.21 -10.91 1.80
C HIS A 21 -10.91 -10.11 1.96
N LEU A 22 -10.93 -8.80 1.81
CA LEU A 22 -9.74 -7.97 2.10
C LEU A 22 -9.29 -8.13 3.56
N PHE A 23 -10.22 -8.21 4.50
CA PHE A 23 -9.91 -8.46 5.91
C PHE A 23 -9.29 -9.84 6.16
N THR A 24 -9.76 -10.90 5.47
CA THR A 24 -9.11 -12.23 5.57
C THR A 24 -7.70 -12.23 5.02
N HIS A 25 -7.41 -11.36 4.04
CA HIS A 25 -6.06 -11.14 3.52
C HIS A 25 -5.24 -10.13 4.33
N GLY A 26 -5.70 -9.75 5.53
CA GLY A 26 -4.94 -8.94 6.48
C GLY A 26 -5.11 -7.43 6.33
N LEU A 27 -6.21 -6.96 5.72
CA LEU A 27 -6.54 -5.54 5.74
C LEU A 27 -6.63 -5.04 7.19
N LYS A 28 -5.86 -3.99 7.51
CA LYS A 28 -5.81 -3.47 8.87
C LYS A 28 -6.94 -2.51 9.17
N TYR A 29 -7.20 -1.55 8.28
CA TYR A 29 -8.27 -0.57 8.42
C TYR A 29 -9.03 -0.37 7.12
N LEU A 30 -10.37 -0.30 7.24
CA LEU A 30 -11.29 0.06 6.18
C LEU A 30 -11.91 1.41 6.52
N HIS A 31 -11.71 2.41 5.66
CA HIS A 31 -12.40 3.68 5.75
C HIS A 31 -13.74 3.61 5.01
N LEU A 32 -14.82 3.58 5.77
CA LEU A 32 -16.17 3.63 5.21
C LEU A 32 -16.52 5.07 4.86
N ARG A 33 -16.56 5.33 3.56
CA ARG A 33 -16.84 6.64 2.98
C ARG A 33 -17.87 6.51 1.87
N LYS A 34 -19.08 7.02 2.11
CA LYS A 34 -20.20 7.07 1.16
C LYS A 34 -20.77 8.49 1.17
N PRO A 35 -20.17 9.44 0.44
CA PRO A 35 -20.50 10.85 0.53
C PRO A 35 -21.99 11.11 0.32
N GLY A 36 -22.63 11.78 1.29
CA GLY A 36 -24.04 12.14 1.24
C GLY A 36 -25.03 10.97 1.42
N ALA A 37 -24.55 9.77 1.73
CA ALA A 37 -25.44 8.65 2.02
C ALA A 37 -26.01 8.78 3.45
N SER A 38 -27.24 8.24 3.64
CA SER A 38 -27.87 8.27 4.96
C SER A 38 -27.24 7.29 5.96
N ALA A 39 -27.54 7.47 7.25
CA ALA A 39 -27.08 6.57 8.31
C ALA A 39 -27.50 5.12 8.08
N GLU A 40 -28.69 4.89 7.50
CA GLU A 40 -29.19 3.54 7.20
C GLU A 40 -28.33 2.83 6.15
N VAL A 41 -27.78 3.55 5.17
CA VAL A 41 -26.85 3.00 4.18
C VAL A 41 -25.54 2.58 4.85
N TYR A 42 -25.00 3.41 5.74
CA TYR A 42 -23.82 3.08 6.54
C TYR A 42 -24.09 1.87 7.44
N GLU A 43 -25.20 1.84 8.15
CA GLU A 43 -25.58 0.71 9.00
C GLU A 43 -25.72 -0.59 8.23
N ARG A 44 -26.38 -0.54 7.06
CA ARG A 44 -26.54 -1.72 6.19
C ARG A 44 -25.20 -2.27 5.78
N PHE A 45 -24.26 -1.42 5.39
CA PHE A 45 -22.90 -1.83 5.03
C PHE A 45 -22.17 -2.45 6.23
N ILE A 46 -22.20 -1.77 7.40
CA ILE A 46 -21.52 -2.25 8.63
C ILE A 46 -22.06 -3.62 9.06
N ARG A 47 -23.37 -3.85 8.94
CA ARG A 47 -24.01 -5.15 9.28
C ARG A 47 -23.54 -6.28 8.38
N GLN A 48 -23.19 -6.00 7.11
CA GLN A 48 -22.67 -6.99 6.16
C GLN A 48 -21.20 -7.34 6.43
N ILE A 49 -20.45 -6.49 7.16
CA ILE A 49 -19.09 -6.81 7.59
C ILE A 49 -19.14 -7.77 8.78
N PHE A 50 -18.32 -8.81 8.71
CA PHE A 50 -18.23 -9.81 9.77
C PHE A 50 -17.92 -9.14 11.11
N PRO A 51 -18.62 -9.51 12.22
CA PRO A 51 -18.47 -8.85 13.50
C PRO A 51 -17.04 -8.72 14.00
N VAL A 52 -16.18 -9.71 13.74
CA VAL A 52 -14.78 -9.75 14.12
C VAL A 52 -13.94 -8.65 13.47
N TYR A 53 -14.38 -8.07 12.36
CA TYR A 53 -13.66 -7.01 11.64
C TYR A 53 -14.21 -5.61 11.86
N ARG A 54 -15.38 -5.45 12.50
CA ARG A 54 -16.02 -4.14 12.68
C ARG A 54 -15.15 -3.15 13.46
N ASN A 55 -14.35 -3.62 14.40
CA ASN A 55 -13.38 -2.81 15.13
C ASN A 55 -12.19 -2.32 14.29
N ARG A 56 -12.19 -2.58 12.97
CA ARG A 56 -11.21 -2.07 11.99
C ARG A 56 -11.83 -1.07 11.02
N ILE A 57 -13.11 -0.68 11.22
CA ILE A 57 -13.79 0.30 10.37
C ILE A 57 -13.62 1.69 10.95
N VAL A 58 -13.28 2.65 10.09
CA VAL A 58 -13.18 4.09 10.39
C VAL A 58 -14.26 4.82 9.59
N LEU A 59 -15.06 5.67 10.22
CA LEU A 59 -16.16 6.38 9.58
C LEU A 59 -15.75 7.77 9.12
N HIS A 60 -16.22 8.18 7.95
CA HIS A 60 -16.08 9.54 7.42
C HIS A 60 -17.30 10.43 7.70
N GLU A 61 -18.43 9.85 8.02
CA GLU A 61 -19.72 10.49 8.34
C GLU A 61 -20.47 9.60 9.34
N HIS A 62 -21.56 10.09 9.96
CA HIS A 62 -22.40 9.32 10.91
C HIS A 62 -21.61 8.75 12.10
N TYR A 63 -20.84 9.63 12.76
CA TYR A 63 -19.90 9.24 13.82
C TYR A 63 -20.57 8.61 15.05
N GLU A 64 -21.87 8.86 15.27
CA GLU A 64 -22.69 8.21 16.31
C GLU A 64 -22.71 6.67 16.17
N LEU A 65 -22.49 6.15 14.97
CA LEU A 65 -22.45 4.72 14.71
C LEU A 65 -21.19 4.04 15.25
N VAL A 66 -20.12 4.80 15.55
CA VAL A 66 -18.85 4.25 16.07
C VAL A 66 -19.12 3.52 17.39
N LYS A 67 -19.85 4.18 18.33
CA LYS A 67 -20.21 3.58 19.62
C LYS A 67 -21.16 2.41 19.44
N LYS A 68 -22.18 2.57 18.61
CA LYS A 68 -23.25 1.58 18.39
C LYS A 68 -22.69 0.23 17.88
N TYR A 69 -21.71 0.28 16.98
CA TYR A 69 -21.14 -0.91 16.33
C TYR A 69 -19.73 -1.26 16.81
N ARG A 70 -19.18 -0.54 17.82
CA ARG A 70 -17.82 -0.71 18.36
C ARG A 70 -16.77 -0.65 17.25
N LEU A 71 -16.88 0.39 16.41
CA LEU A 71 -15.94 0.59 15.31
C LEU A 71 -14.62 1.16 15.81
N HIS A 72 -13.61 1.24 14.92
CA HIS A 72 -12.29 1.71 15.28
C HIS A 72 -12.26 3.20 15.64
N GLY A 73 -12.90 4.06 14.83
CA GLY A 73 -12.83 5.49 15.02
C GLY A 73 -13.42 6.29 13.87
N ILE A 74 -12.99 7.55 13.79
CA ILE A 74 -13.51 8.52 12.83
C ILE A 74 -12.39 9.11 11.97
N HIS A 75 -12.80 9.63 10.81
CA HIS A 75 -11.92 10.35 9.89
C HIS A 75 -12.45 11.76 9.65
N LEU A 76 -11.60 12.76 9.91
CA LEU A 76 -11.92 14.17 9.77
C LEU A 76 -11.15 14.82 8.62
N LYS A 77 -11.60 15.97 8.15
CA LYS A 77 -10.82 16.87 7.30
C LYS A 77 -10.09 17.87 8.20
N TYR A 78 -8.91 18.33 7.79
CA TYR A 78 -8.08 19.27 8.55
C TYR A 78 -8.87 20.45 9.15
N PRO A 79 -9.74 21.18 8.41
CA PRO A 79 -10.45 22.32 8.98
C PRO A 79 -11.45 21.96 10.10
N GLN A 80 -11.89 20.70 10.16
CA GLN A 80 -12.88 20.23 11.15
C GLN A 80 -12.25 19.74 12.45
N ALA A 81 -10.92 19.62 12.52
CA ALA A 81 -10.24 19.02 13.67
C ALA A 81 -10.61 19.64 15.01
N ASN A 82 -10.82 20.96 15.05
CA ASN A 82 -11.18 21.67 16.28
C ASN A 82 -12.63 21.43 16.74
N GLU A 83 -13.54 21.13 15.82
CA GLU A 83 -14.97 20.97 16.11
C GLU A 83 -15.27 19.63 16.79
N TYR A 84 -14.39 18.64 16.60
CA TYR A 84 -14.62 17.26 17.02
C TYR A 84 -13.72 16.79 18.18
N ILE A 85 -13.24 17.74 19.01
CA ILE A 85 -12.39 17.44 20.19
C ILE A 85 -13.01 16.39 21.12
N TYR A 86 -14.34 16.35 21.25
CA TYR A 86 -15.02 15.34 22.06
C TYR A 86 -14.71 13.90 21.61
N TYR A 87 -14.63 13.65 20.31
CA TYR A 87 -14.36 12.30 19.79
C TYR A 87 -12.91 11.87 19.97
N ILE A 88 -11.96 12.82 20.04
CA ILE A 88 -10.53 12.54 20.18
C ILE A 88 -10.21 11.82 21.49
N GLN A 89 -10.95 12.11 22.54
CA GLN A 89 -10.76 11.48 23.85
C GLN A 89 -11.32 10.06 23.93
N GLN A 90 -12.19 9.66 23.01
CA GLN A 90 -12.93 8.40 23.07
C GLN A 90 -12.57 7.41 21.96
N TYR A 91 -12.12 7.89 20.82
CA TYR A 91 -11.91 7.08 19.61
C TYR A 91 -10.60 7.43 18.91
N ALA A 92 -10.10 6.50 18.12
CA ALA A 92 -9.02 6.79 17.20
C ALA A 92 -9.50 7.81 16.15
N VAL A 93 -8.77 8.91 16.00
CA VAL A 93 -9.07 9.95 15.00
C VAL A 93 -7.97 9.98 13.97
N SER A 94 -8.35 9.90 12.71
CA SER A 94 -7.49 10.16 11.57
C SER A 94 -7.91 11.41 10.81
N ILE A 95 -6.98 12.09 10.14
CA ILE A 95 -7.23 13.38 9.50
C ILE A 95 -6.70 13.39 8.07
N SER A 96 -7.49 13.93 7.12
CA SER A 96 -7.00 14.27 5.78
C SER A 96 -6.37 15.64 5.77
N CYS A 97 -5.12 15.71 5.33
CA CYS A 97 -4.34 16.91 5.07
C CYS A 97 -3.89 16.97 3.61
N HIS A 98 -3.71 18.18 3.09
CA HIS A 98 -3.27 18.44 1.72
C HIS A 98 -1.89 19.10 1.65
N ARG A 99 -1.33 19.50 2.79
CA ARG A 99 0.00 20.08 2.95
C ARG A 99 0.61 19.58 4.26
N VAL A 100 1.91 19.48 4.31
CA VAL A 100 2.63 19.07 5.52
C VAL A 100 2.41 20.06 6.66
N ASP A 101 2.33 21.36 6.35
CA ASP A 101 2.06 22.39 7.35
C ASP A 101 0.71 22.23 8.05
N GLU A 102 -0.29 21.68 7.36
CA GLU A 102 -1.57 21.34 7.99
C GLU A 102 -1.41 20.27 9.08
N ILE A 103 -0.48 19.32 8.87
CA ILE A 103 -0.18 18.30 9.89
C ILE A 103 0.53 18.95 11.09
N ARG A 104 1.49 19.84 10.86
CA ARG A 104 2.23 20.56 11.92
C ARG A 104 1.31 21.44 12.77
N GLN A 105 0.25 21.97 12.19
CA GLN A 105 -0.70 22.87 12.85
C GLN A 105 -1.86 22.16 13.56
N LEU A 106 -1.88 20.82 13.56
CA LEU A 106 -2.94 20.09 14.26
C LEU A 106 -2.90 20.36 15.77
N PRO A 107 -4.05 20.62 16.41
CA PRO A 107 -4.12 20.93 17.83
C PRO A 107 -3.93 19.71 18.74
N PHE A 108 -3.80 18.51 18.15
CA PHE A 108 -3.59 17.25 18.84
C PHE A 108 -2.89 16.26 17.94
N ARG A 109 -2.33 15.19 18.50
CA ARG A 109 -1.72 14.10 17.76
C ARG A 109 -2.79 13.09 17.32
N PRO A 110 -3.10 12.97 16.03
CA PRO A 110 -4.03 11.96 15.51
C PRO A 110 -3.40 10.55 15.52
N ALA A 111 -4.25 9.53 15.37
CA ALA A 111 -3.78 8.17 15.19
C ALA A 111 -2.94 8.01 13.88
N TYR A 112 -3.30 8.77 12.87
CA TYR A 112 -2.55 8.97 11.62
C TYR A 112 -3.16 10.10 10.78
N CYS A 113 -2.36 10.66 9.87
CA CYS A 113 -2.83 11.60 8.85
C CYS A 113 -2.79 10.97 7.46
N PHE A 114 -3.78 11.25 6.62
CA PHE A 114 -3.65 11.11 5.18
C PHE A 114 -3.03 12.38 4.61
N LEU A 115 -2.01 12.25 3.79
CA LEU A 115 -1.48 13.33 2.99
C LEU A 115 -1.78 13.06 1.52
N SER A 116 -2.49 13.99 0.85
CA SER A 116 -3.03 13.76 -0.50
C SER A 116 -3.19 15.03 -1.33
N PRO A 117 -3.14 14.93 -2.67
CA PRO A 117 -2.72 13.76 -3.46
C PRO A 117 -1.20 13.69 -3.60
N ILE A 118 -0.62 12.52 -3.33
CA ILE A 118 0.84 12.32 -3.45
C ILE A 118 1.24 12.15 -4.92
N PHE A 119 0.47 11.36 -5.68
CA PHE A 119 0.62 11.20 -7.13
C PHE A 119 -0.67 11.59 -7.84
N ASP A 120 -0.63 11.72 -9.16
CA ASP A 120 -1.80 12.01 -9.97
C ASP A 120 -2.90 10.97 -9.76
N SER A 121 -4.14 11.41 -9.62
CA SER A 121 -5.24 10.53 -9.27
C SER A 121 -5.56 9.52 -10.37
N ILE A 122 -5.69 8.24 -10.01
CA ILE A 122 -6.15 7.17 -10.91
C ILE A 122 -7.66 7.26 -11.17
N SER A 123 -8.43 7.77 -10.20
CA SER A 123 -9.90 7.76 -10.24
C SER A 123 -10.55 9.10 -10.56
N LYS A 124 -9.80 10.20 -10.53
CA LYS A 124 -10.31 11.54 -10.78
C LYS A 124 -9.49 12.22 -11.88
N THR A 125 -10.06 12.35 -13.05
CA THR A 125 -9.44 13.07 -14.18
C THR A 125 -9.11 14.51 -13.78
N GLY A 126 -7.86 14.92 -14.03
CA GLY A 126 -7.38 16.28 -13.73
C GLY A 126 -6.99 16.55 -12.26
N TYR A 127 -7.15 15.61 -11.36
CA TYR A 127 -6.69 15.76 -9.97
C TYR A 127 -5.21 15.36 -9.86
N ARG A 128 -4.34 16.36 -10.05
CA ARG A 128 -2.87 16.19 -10.10
C ARG A 128 -2.25 16.18 -8.70
N SER A 129 -1.07 15.57 -8.60
CA SER A 129 -0.20 15.70 -7.45
C SER A 129 0.04 17.18 -7.11
N ARG A 130 0.09 17.49 -5.83
CA ARG A 130 0.48 18.81 -5.31
C ARG A 130 1.96 18.88 -4.97
N PHE A 131 2.65 17.75 -5.06
CA PHE A 131 4.05 17.61 -4.67
C PHE A 131 4.89 17.35 -5.93
N GLY A 132 5.77 18.29 -6.27
CA GLY A 132 6.76 18.11 -7.35
C GLY A 132 7.82 17.05 -6.98
N GLN A 133 8.09 16.95 -5.68
CA GLN A 133 8.91 15.90 -5.03
C GLN A 133 8.17 15.41 -3.80
N LEU A 134 8.48 14.18 -3.36
CA LEU A 134 7.90 13.64 -2.13
C LEU A 134 8.29 14.53 -0.93
N PRO A 135 7.34 14.85 -0.04
CA PRO A 135 7.60 15.75 1.07
C PRO A 135 8.54 15.13 2.10
N ASP A 136 9.32 15.97 2.76
CA ASP A 136 10.06 15.59 3.97
C ASP A 136 9.09 15.51 5.15
N LEU A 137 9.09 14.37 5.82
CA LEU A 137 8.25 14.04 6.98
C LEU A 137 9.06 13.82 8.25
N SER A 138 10.35 14.13 8.25
CA SER A 138 11.29 13.81 9.34
C SER A 138 10.94 14.49 10.66
N ASP A 139 10.27 15.64 10.62
CA ASP A 139 9.82 16.44 11.78
C ASP A 139 8.36 16.19 12.19
N ILE A 140 7.67 15.24 11.53
CA ILE A 140 6.27 14.95 11.82
C ILE A 140 6.15 13.85 12.87
N ASP A 141 5.55 14.20 14.01
CA ASP A 141 5.38 13.29 15.17
C ASP A 141 4.08 12.47 15.11
N CYS A 142 3.54 12.19 13.96
CA CYS A 142 2.41 11.25 13.82
C CYS A 142 2.58 10.40 12.56
N PRO A 143 1.98 9.20 12.52
CA PRO A 143 1.99 8.38 11.34
C PRO A 143 1.40 9.11 10.14
N VAL A 144 2.12 9.22 9.03
CA VAL A 144 1.61 9.79 7.77
C VAL A 144 1.39 8.67 6.75
N ILE A 145 0.22 8.64 6.18
CA ILE A 145 -0.23 7.67 5.18
C ILE A 145 -0.38 8.38 3.85
N ALA A 146 0.32 7.91 2.84
CA ALA A 146 0.21 8.44 1.49
C ALA A 146 -1.15 8.10 0.87
N LEU A 147 -1.80 9.07 0.22
CA LEU A 147 -3.06 8.86 -0.51
C LEU A 147 -3.01 9.58 -1.86
N GLY A 148 -3.56 8.96 -2.89
CA GLY A 148 -3.68 9.50 -4.25
C GLY A 148 -2.67 8.92 -5.22
N GLY A 149 -3.18 8.32 -6.30
CA GLY A 149 -2.40 7.77 -7.40
C GLY A 149 -1.49 6.60 -7.06
N LEU A 150 -1.79 5.86 -5.99
CA LEU A 150 -0.94 4.79 -5.47
C LEU A 150 -1.18 3.46 -6.18
N GLU A 151 -0.09 2.85 -6.59
CA GLU A 151 0.05 1.56 -7.24
C GLU A 151 1.25 0.82 -6.66
N PRO A 152 1.42 -0.51 -6.89
CA PRO A 152 2.49 -1.29 -6.27
C PRO A 152 3.91 -0.72 -6.46
N ASP A 153 4.22 -0.20 -7.66
CA ASP A 153 5.52 0.38 -7.99
C ASP A 153 5.84 1.69 -7.24
N LYS A 154 4.82 2.38 -6.75
CA LYS A 154 4.95 3.65 -6.01
C LYS A 154 5.04 3.47 -4.49
N THR A 155 4.66 2.29 -3.98
CA THR A 155 4.63 2.03 -2.54
C THR A 155 6.00 2.22 -1.89
N GLY A 156 7.04 1.72 -2.54
CA GLY A 156 8.40 1.84 -2.04
C GLY A 156 8.93 3.27 -2.02
N LEU A 157 8.54 4.12 -2.97
CA LEU A 157 8.89 5.53 -2.97
C LEU A 157 8.32 6.23 -1.71
N CYS A 158 7.06 5.93 -1.38
CA CYS A 158 6.43 6.48 -0.18
C CYS A 158 7.14 6.04 1.11
N LEU A 159 7.49 4.75 1.22
CA LEU A 159 8.19 4.24 2.40
C LEU A 159 9.56 4.90 2.59
N ARG A 160 10.34 5.05 1.52
CA ARG A 160 11.64 5.75 1.56
C ARG A 160 11.51 7.23 1.93
N ALA A 161 10.40 7.86 1.59
CA ALA A 161 10.11 9.24 1.97
C ALA A 161 9.53 9.40 3.39
N GLY A 162 9.48 8.33 4.20
CA GLY A 162 9.05 8.38 5.59
C GLY A 162 7.55 8.17 5.82
N PHE A 163 6.76 7.83 4.79
CA PHE A 163 5.37 7.42 5.01
C PHE A 163 5.31 6.06 5.72
N GLU A 164 4.44 5.93 6.72
CA GLU A 164 4.24 4.64 7.42
C GLU A 164 3.35 3.66 6.64
N GLY A 165 2.70 4.13 5.61
CA GLY A 165 1.81 3.29 4.80
C GLY A 165 1.14 4.06 3.68
N ILE A 166 0.21 3.38 3.04
CA ILE A 166 -0.55 3.88 1.91
C ILE A 166 -2.06 3.71 2.12
N ALA A 167 -2.85 4.59 1.51
CA ALA A 167 -4.29 4.43 1.41
C ALA A 167 -4.71 4.38 -0.06
N VAL A 168 -5.53 3.42 -0.41
CA VAL A 168 -5.96 3.18 -1.79
C VAL A 168 -7.48 3.24 -1.92
N LEU A 169 -7.93 3.74 -3.07
CA LEU A 169 -9.32 3.81 -3.48
C LEU A 169 -9.45 3.37 -4.94
N GLY A 170 -9.11 4.24 -5.89
CA GLY A 170 -9.27 3.97 -7.33
C GLY A 170 -8.51 2.75 -7.81
N TYR A 171 -7.34 2.47 -7.27
CA TYR A 171 -6.56 1.29 -7.64
C TYR A 171 -7.34 -0.02 -7.44
N LEU A 172 -8.18 -0.11 -6.39
CA LEU A 172 -9.02 -1.30 -6.16
C LEU A 172 -10.35 -1.20 -6.90
N TRP A 173 -11.05 -0.06 -6.78
CA TRP A 173 -12.46 0.04 -7.16
C TRP A 173 -12.69 0.38 -8.64
N ASN A 174 -11.65 0.76 -9.41
CA ASN A 174 -11.79 0.90 -10.87
C ASN A 174 -12.01 -0.46 -11.57
N ASN A 175 -11.63 -1.56 -10.92
CA ASN A 175 -11.97 -2.93 -11.32
C ASN A 175 -12.24 -3.78 -10.07
N PRO A 176 -13.49 -3.78 -9.56
CA PRO A 176 -13.85 -4.48 -8.32
C PRO A 176 -13.64 -6.00 -8.37
N ASP A 177 -13.76 -6.61 -9.55
CA ASP A 177 -13.58 -8.05 -9.72
C ASP A 177 -12.12 -8.48 -9.43
N GLU A 178 -11.17 -7.59 -9.64
CA GLU A 178 -9.74 -7.82 -9.35
C GLU A 178 -9.31 -7.24 -7.98
N ALA A 179 -10.22 -6.68 -7.18
CA ALA A 179 -9.85 -5.93 -5.98
C ALA A 179 -8.99 -6.74 -5.00
N ILE A 180 -9.27 -8.03 -4.83
CA ILE A 180 -8.51 -8.92 -3.94
C ILE A 180 -7.09 -9.13 -4.47
N GLU A 181 -6.95 -9.46 -5.76
CA GLU A 181 -5.66 -9.67 -6.39
C GLU A 181 -4.82 -8.38 -6.34
N ARG A 182 -5.42 -7.25 -6.67
CA ARG A 182 -4.76 -5.93 -6.58
C ARG A 182 -4.30 -5.60 -5.16
N TYR A 183 -5.12 -5.94 -4.16
CA TYR A 183 -4.72 -5.76 -2.75
C TYR A 183 -3.53 -6.66 -2.37
N ILE A 184 -3.52 -7.91 -2.83
CA ILE A 184 -2.41 -8.84 -2.61
C ILE A 184 -1.13 -8.30 -3.26
N ARG A 185 -1.21 -7.78 -4.49
CA ARG A 185 -0.07 -7.16 -5.19
C ARG A 185 0.54 -5.98 -4.41
N LEU A 186 -0.28 -5.17 -3.71
CA LEU A 186 0.24 -4.09 -2.85
C LEU A 186 1.06 -4.59 -1.66
N LYS A 187 0.86 -5.84 -1.26
CA LYS A 187 1.54 -6.48 -0.12
C LYS A 187 2.72 -7.33 -0.53
N THR A 188 2.79 -7.70 -1.81
CA THR A 188 3.82 -8.60 -2.32
C THR A 188 5.19 -7.94 -2.22
N PRO A 189 6.13 -8.49 -1.44
CA PRO A 189 7.47 -7.93 -1.31
C PRO A 189 8.26 -8.12 -2.60
N PHE A 190 9.11 -7.15 -2.94
CA PHE A 190 10.08 -7.27 -4.02
C PHE A 190 11.38 -7.85 -3.48
N VAL A 191 11.85 -8.92 -4.11
CA VAL A 191 13.11 -9.60 -3.77
C VAL A 191 14.03 -9.55 -4.99
N LEU A 192 15.26 -9.07 -4.81
CA LEU A 192 16.28 -9.05 -5.86
C LEU A 192 17.24 -10.21 -5.69
N SER A 193 17.45 -11.02 -6.73
CA SER A 193 18.58 -11.94 -6.85
C SER A 193 19.63 -11.35 -7.76
N ILE A 194 20.90 -11.31 -7.29
CA ILE A 194 22.07 -11.06 -8.10
C ILE A 194 22.85 -12.38 -8.16
N ALA A 195 22.81 -13.08 -9.29
CA ALA A 195 23.38 -14.42 -9.39
C ALA A 195 23.68 -14.80 -10.84
N GLY A 196 24.36 -15.92 -11.04
CA GLY A 196 24.55 -16.53 -12.34
C GLY A 196 23.24 -17.06 -12.92
N PHE A 197 23.15 -17.09 -14.22
CA PHE A 197 22.07 -17.75 -14.95
C PHE A 197 22.45 -19.19 -15.24
N ASP A 198 21.71 -20.13 -14.63
CA ASP A 198 21.75 -21.56 -14.91
C ASP A 198 20.63 -21.91 -15.91
N PRO A 199 20.96 -22.38 -17.12
CA PRO A 199 19.95 -22.73 -18.13
C PRO A 199 18.94 -23.78 -17.68
N SER A 200 19.34 -24.72 -16.80
CA SER A 200 18.46 -25.77 -16.27
C SER A 200 17.52 -25.23 -15.20
N SER A 201 17.82 -24.03 -14.67
CA SER A 201 17.12 -23.42 -13.52
C SER A 201 17.10 -24.29 -12.27
N GLY A 202 18.07 -25.18 -12.12
CA GLY A 202 18.35 -25.92 -10.87
C GLY A 202 19.05 -25.07 -9.82
N ALA A 203 19.73 -24.00 -10.27
CA ALA A 203 20.43 -23.03 -9.44
C ALA A 203 20.28 -21.60 -9.98
N GLY A 204 21.01 -20.63 -9.36
CA GLY A 204 21.10 -19.26 -9.82
C GLY A 204 19.76 -18.52 -9.89
N ILE A 205 19.69 -17.52 -10.79
CA ILE A 205 18.50 -16.65 -10.93
C ILE A 205 17.24 -17.47 -11.22
N GLY A 206 17.30 -18.47 -12.09
CA GLY A 206 16.13 -19.26 -12.47
C GLY A 206 15.48 -19.98 -11.30
N ALA A 207 16.28 -20.62 -10.45
CA ALA A 207 15.81 -21.25 -9.22
C ALA A 207 15.31 -20.23 -8.20
N ASP A 208 16.01 -19.09 -8.06
CA ASP A 208 15.64 -18.02 -7.13
C ASP A 208 14.27 -17.43 -7.48
N LEU A 209 14.04 -17.05 -8.74
CA LEU A 209 12.77 -16.46 -9.16
C LEU A 209 11.60 -17.41 -8.94
N LYS A 210 11.74 -18.71 -9.30
CA LYS A 210 10.73 -19.74 -9.01
C LYS A 210 10.43 -19.84 -7.52
N THR A 211 11.45 -19.79 -6.68
CA THR A 211 11.31 -19.86 -5.22
C THR A 211 10.61 -18.62 -4.67
N PHE A 212 10.97 -17.42 -5.14
CA PHE A 212 10.33 -16.19 -4.71
C PHE A 212 8.84 -16.17 -5.06
N GLU A 213 8.47 -16.54 -6.27
CA GLU A 213 7.06 -16.66 -6.67
C GLU A 213 6.29 -17.69 -5.84
N ALA A 214 6.88 -18.88 -5.63
CA ALA A 214 6.27 -19.94 -4.82
C ALA A 214 6.06 -19.52 -3.36
N THR A 215 6.87 -18.60 -2.84
CA THR A 215 6.76 -18.05 -1.48
C THR A 215 5.93 -16.76 -1.39
N GLY A 216 5.27 -16.33 -2.49
CA GLY A 216 4.41 -15.16 -2.53
C GLY A 216 5.17 -13.83 -2.62
N SER A 217 6.40 -13.84 -3.14
CA SER A 217 7.21 -12.65 -3.40
C SER A 217 7.32 -12.37 -4.89
N TYR A 218 7.58 -11.11 -5.28
CA TYR A 218 7.89 -10.76 -6.66
C TYR A 218 9.39 -10.78 -6.88
N GLY A 219 9.88 -11.73 -7.66
CA GLY A 219 11.30 -11.90 -7.95
C GLY A 219 11.80 -10.94 -9.03
N LEU A 220 12.93 -10.28 -8.74
CA LEU A 220 13.72 -9.50 -9.68
C LEU A 220 15.09 -10.16 -9.82
N GLY A 221 15.66 -10.17 -11.02
CA GLY A 221 16.94 -10.83 -11.29
C GLY A 221 17.95 -9.91 -11.98
N VAL A 222 19.20 -9.94 -11.50
CA VAL A 222 20.37 -9.32 -12.12
C VAL A 222 21.39 -10.41 -12.42
N CYS A 223 21.71 -10.57 -13.70
CA CYS A 223 22.61 -11.63 -14.16
C CYS A 223 24.08 -11.22 -13.95
N SER A 224 24.79 -11.94 -13.10
CA SER A 224 26.23 -11.76 -12.84
C SER A 224 27.11 -12.65 -13.73
N ALA A 225 26.58 -13.75 -14.23
CA ALA A 225 27.29 -14.67 -15.12
C ALA A 225 26.34 -15.56 -15.92
N LEU A 226 26.73 -15.94 -17.10
CA LEU A 226 26.11 -17.02 -17.87
C LEU A 226 26.90 -18.31 -17.63
N THR A 227 26.27 -19.34 -17.10
CA THR A 227 26.93 -20.64 -16.93
C THR A 227 26.56 -21.58 -18.07
N PHE A 228 27.48 -22.43 -18.41
CA PHE A 228 27.30 -23.50 -19.40
C PHE A 228 27.21 -24.80 -18.62
N GLN A 229 25.99 -25.09 -18.15
CA GLN A 229 25.73 -26.25 -17.28
C GLN A 229 24.31 -26.82 -17.46
N ASN A 230 24.14 -28.02 -16.98
CA ASN A 230 22.88 -28.68 -16.68
C ASN A 230 22.98 -29.33 -15.29
N GLU A 231 22.05 -30.22 -14.95
CA GLU A 231 21.99 -30.88 -13.65
C GLU A 231 23.21 -31.77 -13.36
N ASP A 232 23.86 -32.29 -14.41
CA ASP A 232 24.94 -33.27 -14.29
C ASP A 232 26.32 -32.70 -14.62
N THR A 233 26.39 -31.61 -15.37
CA THR A 233 27.65 -31.14 -15.98
C THR A 233 27.80 -29.63 -15.93
N PHE A 234 28.99 -29.16 -15.56
CA PHE A 234 29.42 -27.76 -15.67
C PHE A 234 30.62 -27.71 -16.62
N THR A 235 30.52 -26.93 -17.69
CA THR A 235 31.57 -26.80 -18.70
C THR A 235 32.22 -25.42 -18.77
N GLY A 236 31.64 -24.42 -18.14
CA GLY A 236 32.23 -23.09 -18.14
C GLY A 236 31.30 -21.96 -17.67
N VAL A 237 31.85 -20.78 -17.62
CA VAL A 237 31.15 -19.56 -17.20
C VAL A 237 31.64 -18.36 -18.02
N HIS A 238 30.67 -17.49 -18.36
CA HIS A 238 30.96 -16.18 -18.94
C HIS A 238 30.47 -15.10 -17.95
N TRP A 239 31.40 -14.32 -17.42
CA TRP A 239 31.10 -13.29 -16.44
C TRP A 239 30.51 -12.05 -17.10
N THR A 240 29.46 -11.49 -16.51
CA THR A 240 28.90 -10.19 -16.88
C THR A 240 29.82 -9.09 -16.36
N ALA A 241 30.12 -8.08 -17.19
CA ALA A 241 30.93 -6.94 -16.78
C ALA A 241 30.26 -6.19 -15.62
N TRP A 242 31.06 -5.69 -14.68
CA TRP A 242 30.57 -4.95 -13.51
C TRP A 242 29.67 -3.77 -13.89
N GLU A 243 30.03 -3.04 -14.93
CA GLU A 243 29.26 -1.90 -15.44
C GLU A 243 27.87 -2.31 -15.90
N ASP A 244 27.70 -3.51 -16.44
CA ASP A 244 26.41 -4.01 -16.90
C ASP A 244 25.56 -4.55 -15.73
N ILE A 245 26.20 -5.20 -14.74
CA ILE A 245 25.55 -5.56 -13.47
C ILE A 245 25.00 -4.29 -12.79
N LYS A 246 25.85 -3.25 -12.70
CA LYS A 246 25.47 -1.99 -12.10
C LYS A 246 24.29 -1.33 -12.81
N LYS A 247 24.30 -1.25 -14.14
CA LYS A 247 23.18 -0.68 -14.93
C LYS A 247 21.86 -1.41 -14.69
N GLN A 248 21.88 -2.75 -14.64
CA GLN A 248 20.70 -3.55 -14.33
C GLN A 248 20.18 -3.22 -12.91
N CYS A 249 21.07 -3.19 -11.92
CA CYS A 249 20.72 -2.82 -10.53
C CYS A 249 20.13 -1.42 -10.45
N ASP A 250 20.77 -0.42 -11.06
CA ASP A 250 20.35 0.97 -11.00
C ASP A 250 18.91 1.17 -11.50
N LEU A 251 18.54 0.51 -12.62
CA LEU A 251 17.19 0.57 -13.19
C LEU A 251 16.14 -0.04 -12.26
N LEU A 252 16.46 -1.17 -11.62
CA LEU A 252 15.56 -1.84 -10.71
C LEU A 252 15.39 -1.07 -9.41
N LEU A 253 16.48 -0.57 -8.83
CA LEU A 253 16.49 0.21 -7.59
C LEU A 253 15.78 1.57 -7.72
N GLN A 254 15.77 2.15 -8.92
CA GLN A 254 15.02 3.38 -9.19
C GLN A 254 13.51 3.15 -9.17
N LYS A 255 13.05 1.99 -9.62
CA LYS A 255 11.62 1.70 -9.78
C LYS A 255 11.01 0.95 -8.60
N TYR A 256 11.70 -0.08 -8.10
CA TYR A 256 11.14 -1.01 -7.12
C TYR A 256 11.66 -0.73 -5.71
N ASN A 257 10.81 -0.90 -4.72
CA ASN A 257 11.24 -0.96 -3.32
C ASN A 257 11.65 -2.39 -2.99
N ILE A 258 12.94 -2.68 -3.18
CA ILE A 258 13.50 -4.01 -2.91
C ILE A 258 13.63 -4.17 -1.40
N GLU A 259 12.89 -5.12 -0.83
CA GLU A 259 12.85 -5.39 0.61
C GLU A 259 13.91 -6.43 1.01
N PHE A 260 14.25 -7.33 0.11
CA PHE A 260 15.21 -8.39 0.35
C PHE A 260 16.15 -8.54 -0.84
N LEU A 261 17.41 -8.84 -0.52
CA LEU A 261 18.47 -9.08 -1.49
C LEU A 261 19.08 -10.47 -1.26
N LYS A 262 19.12 -11.28 -2.30
CA LYS A 262 19.88 -12.53 -2.35
C LYS A 262 21.07 -12.36 -3.29
N ILE A 263 22.26 -12.66 -2.83
CA ILE A 263 23.48 -12.67 -3.63
C ILE A 263 23.94 -14.12 -3.80
N GLY A 264 24.08 -14.54 -5.05
CA GLY A 264 24.57 -15.84 -5.41
C GLY A 264 25.99 -15.78 -5.97
N LEU A 265 26.21 -16.42 -7.12
CA LEU A 265 27.49 -16.38 -7.85
C LEU A 265 27.74 -14.96 -8.35
N ILE A 266 28.83 -14.32 -7.89
CA ILE A 266 29.29 -12.98 -8.29
C ILE A 266 30.82 -12.99 -8.43
#